data_74db0d38576508ec54e569b6e43a0131
#
_entry.id   74db0d38576508ec54e569b6e43a0131
#
_cell.length_a   1.000
_cell.length_b   1.000
_cell.length_c   1.000
_cell.angle_alpha   90.00
_cell.angle_beta   90.00
_cell.angle_gamma   90.00
#
_symmetry.space_group_name_H-M   'P 1'
#
loop_
_entity.id
_entity.type
_entity.pdbx_description
1 polymer ?
#
loop_
_entity_poly.entity_id
_entity_poly.type
_entity_poly.pdbx_seq_one_letter_code
_entity_poly.pdbx_strand_id
1 'polypeptide(L)'
;EMCIRDSPYMVEIANIREQCSWIHKDKEAGTEKAIILGRAAIAKVHLNAPLTAGSSPVTKRALVIGGGIAGIQTALDIAEAGFEVDIVEKQPTIGGKMTQIDKTFPTLDCAACILTPKMVDCAQNEKIHIYSYSEIESVGGFVGNFHVKIRRKARFVKEDVCTGCGLCTEKCPQKKVPNEFNLG
;
A
#
# COMPACT_ATOMS: atom_id res chain seq x y z
N GLU A 1 -20.61 -7.95 26.04
CA GLU A 1 -21.46 -7.58 24.89
C GLU A 1 -22.29 -6.30 25.12
N MET A 2 -22.81 -6.06 26.35
CA MET A 2 -23.60 -4.84 26.64
C MET A 2 -22.82 -3.54 26.43
N CYS A 3 -21.58 -3.46 26.91
CA CYS A 3 -20.77 -2.25 26.79
C CYS A 3 -20.39 -1.91 25.33
N ILE A 4 -20.22 -2.94 24.49
CA ILE A 4 -19.93 -2.75 23.03
C ILE A 4 -21.16 -2.20 22.30
N ARG A 5 -22.38 -2.53 22.75
CA ARG A 5 -23.61 -1.98 22.17
C ARG A 5 -23.82 -0.50 22.55
N ASP A 6 -23.44 -0.11 23.75
CA ASP A 6 -23.67 1.23 24.23
C ASP A 6 -22.60 2.22 23.72
N SER A 7 -21.33 1.83 23.77
CA SER A 7 -20.25 2.66 23.21
C SER A 7 -19.00 1.81 22.95
N PRO A 8 -18.56 1.68 21.69
CA PRO A 8 -17.31 0.98 21.34
C PRO A 8 -16.06 1.65 21.93
N TYR A 9 -16.16 2.92 22.33
CA TYR A 9 -15.06 3.68 22.93
C TYR A 9 -14.88 3.42 24.43
N MET A 10 -15.81 2.67 25.06
CA MET A 10 -15.75 2.26 26.46
C MET A 10 -15.19 0.84 26.62
N VAL A 11 -14.38 0.39 25.69
CA VAL A 11 -13.76 -0.94 25.71
C VAL A 11 -12.25 -0.79 25.86
N GLU A 12 -11.67 -1.53 26.80
CA GLU A 12 -10.22 -1.64 26.99
C GLU A 12 -9.80 -3.08 27.03
N ILE A 13 -8.62 -3.38 26.50
CA ILE A 13 -8.07 -4.75 26.43
C ILE A 13 -6.91 -4.88 27.41
N ALA A 14 -7.04 -5.76 28.40
CA ALA A 14 -5.93 -6.20 29.24
C ALA A 14 -5.25 -7.43 28.60
N ASN A 15 -4.06 -7.23 28.00
CA ASN A 15 -3.31 -8.31 27.37
C ASN A 15 -2.58 -9.18 28.41
N ILE A 16 -3.30 -10.10 29.02
CA ILE A 16 -2.76 -11.03 30.03
C ILE A 16 -2.01 -12.21 29.41
N ARG A 17 -2.12 -12.43 28.10
CA ARG A 17 -1.40 -13.49 27.40
C ARG A 17 0.06 -13.11 27.19
N GLU A 18 0.33 -12.08 26.45
CA GLU A 18 1.70 -11.69 26.09
C GLU A 18 2.44 -11.01 27.25
N GLN A 19 1.72 -10.21 28.04
CA GLN A 19 2.32 -9.44 29.14
C GLN A 19 2.38 -10.21 30.47
N CYS A 20 1.74 -11.38 30.59
CA CYS A 20 1.76 -12.20 31.80
C CYS A 20 2.18 -13.63 31.52
N SER A 21 1.34 -14.45 30.85
CA SER A 21 1.56 -15.90 30.76
C SER A 21 2.74 -16.29 29.91
N TRP A 22 3.14 -15.50 28.91
CA TRP A 22 4.28 -15.80 28.06
C TRP A 22 5.62 -15.45 28.70
N ILE A 23 5.68 -14.42 29.52
CA ILE A 23 6.93 -13.89 30.09
C ILE A 23 7.22 -14.36 31.52
N HIS A 24 6.20 -14.84 32.24
CA HIS A 24 6.36 -15.38 33.58
C HIS A 24 6.33 -16.92 33.56
N LYS A 25 7.43 -17.54 34.03
CA LYS A 25 7.46 -18.98 34.25
C LYS A 25 6.76 -19.39 35.56
N ASP A 26 6.75 -18.49 36.53
CA ASP A 26 6.08 -18.68 37.81
C ASP A 26 4.61 -18.27 37.70
N LYS A 27 3.73 -19.16 38.12
CA LYS A 27 2.28 -18.98 38.06
C LYS A 27 1.76 -17.91 39.01
N GLU A 28 2.36 -17.77 40.19
CA GLU A 28 1.95 -16.78 41.18
C GLU A 28 2.27 -15.38 40.71
N ALA A 29 3.50 -15.13 40.32
CA ALA A 29 3.94 -13.82 39.75
C ALA A 29 3.13 -13.45 38.48
N GLY A 30 2.87 -14.41 37.59
CA GLY A 30 2.02 -14.19 36.42
C GLY A 30 0.59 -13.79 36.78
N THR A 31 0.01 -14.44 37.81
CA THR A 31 -1.33 -14.14 38.28
C THR A 31 -1.42 -12.76 38.95
N GLU A 32 -0.44 -12.40 39.76
CA GLU A 32 -0.36 -11.11 40.43
C GLU A 32 -0.30 -9.97 39.41
N LYS A 33 0.56 -10.13 38.38
CA LYS A 33 0.64 -9.18 37.28
C LYS A 33 -0.65 -9.09 36.45
N ALA A 34 -1.31 -10.21 36.21
CA ALA A 34 -2.61 -10.22 35.51
C ALA A 34 -3.68 -9.42 36.25
N ILE A 35 -3.73 -9.54 37.59
CA ILE A 35 -4.63 -8.79 38.45
C ILE A 35 -4.32 -7.29 38.35
N ILE A 36 -3.03 -6.91 38.40
CA ILE A 36 -2.62 -5.49 38.27
C ILE A 36 -3.04 -4.92 36.90
N LEU A 37 -2.80 -5.65 35.82
CA LEU A 37 -3.19 -5.21 34.48
C LEU A 37 -4.71 -5.10 34.34
N GLY A 38 -5.45 -6.06 34.89
CA GLY A 38 -6.91 -6.01 34.89
C GLY A 38 -7.45 -4.80 35.67
N ARG A 39 -6.90 -4.53 36.86
CA ARG A 39 -7.25 -3.32 37.63
C ARG A 39 -6.91 -2.04 36.89
N ALA A 40 -5.76 -1.97 36.23
CA ALA A 40 -5.37 -0.81 35.43
C ALA A 40 -6.31 -0.58 34.25
N ALA A 41 -6.70 -1.64 33.53
CA ALA A 41 -7.66 -1.56 32.44
C ALA A 41 -9.04 -1.10 32.92
N ILE A 42 -9.53 -1.61 34.06
CA ILE A 42 -10.80 -1.17 34.66
C ILE A 42 -10.73 0.31 35.05
N ALA A 43 -9.64 0.73 35.70
CA ALA A 43 -9.46 2.13 36.10
C ALA A 43 -9.40 3.06 34.86
N LYS A 44 -8.75 2.64 33.79
CA LYS A 44 -8.70 3.38 32.53
C LYS A 44 -10.09 3.53 31.92
N VAL A 45 -10.86 2.46 31.79
CA VAL A 45 -12.23 2.50 31.26
C VAL A 45 -13.13 3.42 32.09
N HIS A 46 -12.97 3.39 33.43
CA HIS A 46 -13.74 4.25 34.31
C HIS A 46 -13.51 5.75 34.07
N LEU A 47 -12.31 6.11 33.58
CA LEU A 47 -11.92 7.49 33.22
C LEU A 47 -12.24 7.83 31.75
N ASN A 48 -12.61 6.86 30.93
CA ASN A 48 -12.97 7.11 29.54
C ASN A 48 -14.33 7.83 29.44
N ALA A 49 -14.48 8.66 28.46
CA ALA A 49 -15.75 9.26 28.08
C ALA A 49 -16.28 8.63 26.79
N PRO A 50 -17.59 8.38 26.67
CA PRO A 50 -18.17 7.91 25.42
C PRO A 50 -17.97 8.98 24.35
N LEU A 51 -17.34 8.59 23.24
CA LEU A 51 -17.13 9.47 22.09
C LEU A 51 -18.28 9.29 21.10
N THR A 52 -18.66 10.38 20.47
CA THR A 52 -19.60 10.35 19.34
C THR A 52 -18.81 10.21 18.06
N ALA A 53 -19.15 9.22 17.25
CA ALA A 53 -18.52 9.03 15.94
C ALA A 53 -18.86 10.21 15.03
N GLY A 54 -17.83 10.91 14.58
CA GLY A 54 -17.98 11.91 13.52
C GLY A 54 -18.19 11.23 12.17
N SER A 55 -18.93 11.87 11.28
CA SER A 55 -19.05 11.45 9.88
C SER A 55 -18.41 12.51 8.97
N SER A 56 -17.63 12.05 8.01
CA SER A 56 -17.05 12.91 6.96
C SER A 56 -17.34 12.29 5.60
N PRO A 57 -17.69 13.11 4.59
CA PRO A 57 -17.83 12.60 3.23
C PRO A 57 -16.48 12.07 2.75
N VAL A 58 -16.51 10.93 2.06
CA VAL A 58 -15.30 10.28 1.53
C VAL A 58 -15.37 10.28 0.01
N THR A 59 -14.32 10.80 -0.63
CA THR A 59 -14.12 10.65 -2.07
C THR A 59 -13.77 9.17 -2.37
N LYS A 60 -14.62 8.50 -3.14
CA LYS A 60 -14.48 7.07 -3.46
C LYS A 60 -13.44 6.84 -4.56
N ARG A 61 -12.21 7.25 -4.30
CA ARG A 61 -11.06 7.09 -5.19
C ARG A 61 -9.83 6.76 -4.37
N ALA A 62 -9.00 5.84 -4.84
CA ALA A 62 -7.80 5.42 -4.13
C ALA A 62 -6.54 5.86 -4.86
N LEU A 63 -5.48 6.19 -4.11
CA LEU A 63 -4.15 6.42 -4.63
C LEU A 63 -3.23 5.31 -4.15
N VAL A 64 -2.60 4.62 -5.08
CA VAL A 64 -1.58 3.60 -4.84
C VAL A 64 -0.21 4.18 -5.20
N ILE A 65 0.70 4.19 -4.23
CA ILE A 65 2.06 4.70 -4.40
C ILE A 65 3.00 3.52 -4.65
N GLY A 66 3.52 3.45 -5.86
CA GLY A 66 4.38 2.37 -6.33
C GLY A 66 3.65 1.33 -7.19
N GLY A 67 4.10 1.19 -8.44
CA GLY A 67 3.57 0.25 -9.43
C GLY A 67 4.27 -1.11 -9.42
N GLY A 68 4.81 -1.59 -8.29
CA GLY A 68 5.29 -2.96 -8.13
C GLY A 68 4.16 -3.97 -8.03
N ILE A 69 4.48 -5.26 -7.91
CA ILE A 69 3.47 -6.35 -7.87
C ILE A 69 2.40 -6.13 -6.77
N ALA A 70 2.81 -5.64 -5.60
CA ALA A 70 1.88 -5.34 -4.51
C ALA A 70 0.93 -4.19 -4.86
N GLY A 71 1.46 -3.10 -5.45
CA GLY A 71 0.65 -1.97 -5.89
C GLY A 71 -0.31 -2.33 -7.01
N ILE A 72 0.16 -3.10 -7.99
CA ILE A 72 -0.67 -3.62 -9.09
C ILE A 72 -1.82 -4.47 -8.54
N GLN A 73 -1.52 -5.44 -7.65
CA GLN A 73 -2.56 -6.28 -7.07
C GLN A 73 -3.56 -5.47 -6.25
N THR A 74 -3.08 -4.55 -5.41
CA THR A 74 -3.95 -3.66 -4.63
C THR A 74 -4.87 -2.83 -5.52
N ALA A 75 -4.33 -2.30 -6.62
CA ALA A 75 -5.13 -1.51 -7.56
C ALA A 75 -6.21 -2.36 -8.26
N LEU A 76 -5.88 -3.60 -8.65
CA LEU A 76 -6.83 -4.54 -9.23
C LEU A 76 -7.95 -4.88 -8.24
N ASP A 77 -7.61 -5.20 -6.99
CA ASP A 77 -8.61 -5.55 -5.95
C ASP A 77 -9.55 -4.37 -5.65
N ILE A 78 -9.03 -3.15 -5.59
CA ILE A 78 -9.84 -1.94 -5.38
C ILE A 78 -10.73 -1.65 -6.59
N ALA A 79 -10.20 -1.82 -7.80
CA ALA A 79 -10.96 -1.61 -9.04
C ALA A 79 -12.08 -2.65 -9.22
N GLU A 80 -11.82 -3.91 -8.82
CA GLU A 80 -12.83 -4.98 -8.77
C GLU A 80 -13.95 -4.65 -7.76
N ALA A 81 -13.61 -4.05 -6.63
CA ALA A 81 -14.59 -3.54 -5.68
C ALA A 81 -15.40 -2.33 -6.20
N GLY A 82 -15.11 -1.83 -7.40
CA GLY A 82 -15.88 -0.81 -8.09
C GLY A 82 -15.36 0.62 -7.95
N PHE A 83 -14.20 0.84 -7.32
CA PHE A 83 -13.63 2.17 -7.10
C PHE A 83 -12.58 2.54 -8.14
N GLU A 84 -12.43 3.85 -8.41
CA GLU A 84 -11.34 4.36 -9.22
C GLU A 84 -10.02 4.35 -8.46
N VAL A 85 -8.93 4.04 -9.16
CA VAL A 85 -7.58 3.93 -8.59
C VAL A 85 -6.57 4.67 -9.45
N ASP A 86 -5.77 5.50 -8.79
CA ASP A 86 -4.59 6.13 -9.40
C ASP A 86 -3.33 5.41 -8.91
N ILE A 87 -2.49 4.93 -9.82
CA ILE A 87 -1.17 4.38 -9.50
C ILE A 87 -0.11 5.42 -9.86
N VAL A 88 0.74 5.80 -8.90
CA VAL A 88 1.90 6.67 -9.13
C VAL A 88 3.17 5.84 -9.02
N GLU A 89 3.93 5.76 -10.12
CA GLU A 89 5.18 5.02 -10.20
C GLU A 89 6.33 5.94 -10.64
N LYS A 90 7.41 5.92 -9.86
CA LYS A 90 8.59 6.76 -10.14
C LYS A 90 9.41 6.30 -11.34
N GLN A 91 9.37 5.00 -11.65
CA GLN A 91 10.05 4.43 -12.80
C GLN A 91 9.23 4.60 -14.08
N PRO A 92 9.85 4.53 -15.25
CA PRO A 92 9.15 4.68 -16.54
C PRO A 92 8.09 3.60 -16.81
N THR A 93 8.15 2.47 -16.11
CA THR A 93 7.22 1.34 -16.26
C THR A 93 6.76 0.83 -14.88
N ILE A 94 5.60 0.18 -14.84
CA ILE A 94 5.15 -0.58 -13.68
C ILE A 94 5.83 -1.96 -13.64
N GLY A 95 5.64 -2.70 -12.54
CA GLY A 95 6.20 -4.04 -12.33
C GLY A 95 7.26 -4.10 -11.24
N GLY A 96 7.97 -2.98 -11.02
CA GLY A 96 8.94 -2.83 -9.92
C GLY A 96 10.07 -3.86 -9.98
N LYS A 97 10.51 -4.33 -8.82
CA LYS A 97 11.62 -5.29 -8.72
C LYS A 97 11.34 -6.65 -9.33
N MET A 98 10.06 -7.02 -9.45
CA MET A 98 9.69 -8.31 -10.02
C MET A 98 10.02 -8.43 -11.52
N THR A 99 10.19 -7.30 -12.22
CA THR A 99 10.69 -7.28 -13.61
C THR A 99 12.18 -7.60 -13.74
N GLN A 100 12.93 -7.57 -12.65
CA GLN A 100 14.39 -7.71 -12.59
C GLN A 100 14.85 -9.08 -12.10
N ILE A 101 13.93 -9.96 -11.72
CA ILE A 101 14.21 -11.30 -11.21
C ILE A 101 13.64 -12.35 -12.15
N ASP A 102 14.31 -13.50 -12.25
CA ASP A 102 13.86 -14.64 -13.03
C ASP A 102 12.78 -15.44 -12.29
N LYS A 103 13.03 -15.73 -11.01
CA LYS A 103 12.16 -16.58 -10.21
C LYS A 103 11.82 -15.94 -8.87
N THR A 104 10.65 -16.28 -8.35
CA THR A 104 10.19 -15.83 -7.02
C THR A 104 10.56 -16.84 -5.94
N PHE A 105 10.97 -16.35 -4.78
CA PHE A 105 11.17 -17.17 -3.60
C PHE A 105 9.86 -17.25 -2.77
N PRO A 106 9.52 -18.37 -2.12
CA PRO A 106 10.27 -19.65 -2.04
C PRO A 106 9.89 -20.68 -3.12
N THR A 107 8.83 -20.43 -3.90
CA THR A 107 8.23 -21.40 -4.82
C THR A 107 9.03 -21.60 -6.11
N LEU A 108 9.96 -20.69 -6.42
CA LEU A 108 10.75 -20.67 -7.65
C LEU A 108 9.90 -20.57 -8.93
N ASP A 109 8.73 -19.95 -8.81
CA ASP A 109 7.88 -19.67 -9.96
C ASP A 109 8.50 -18.60 -10.88
N CYS A 110 8.15 -18.65 -12.15
CA CYS A 110 8.56 -17.67 -13.14
C CYS A 110 7.99 -16.27 -12.80
N ALA A 111 8.85 -15.32 -12.49
CA ALA A 111 8.43 -13.96 -12.10
C ALA A 111 7.65 -13.25 -13.21
N ALA A 112 8.13 -13.34 -14.45
CA ALA A 112 7.46 -12.72 -15.61
C ALA A 112 6.09 -13.35 -15.88
N CYS A 113 5.96 -14.68 -15.68
CA CYS A 113 4.71 -15.40 -15.92
C CYS A 113 3.59 -15.00 -14.95
N ILE A 114 3.96 -14.61 -13.72
CA ILE A 114 3.02 -14.11 -12.72
C ILE A 114 2.73 -12.62 -12.94
N LEU A 115 3.77 -11.84 -13.21
CA LEU A 115 3.66 -10.39 -13.25
C LEU A 115 2.97 -9.88 -14.53
N THR A 116 3.33 -10.43 -15.70
CA THR A 116 2.87 -9.91 -16.99
C THR A 116 1.35 -9.89 -17.12
N PRO A 117 0.60 -10.96 -16.80
CA PRO A 117 -0.87 -10.91 -16.84
C PRO A 117 -1.44 -9.79 -15.98
N LYS A 118 -0.94 -9.63 -14.76
CA LYS A 118 -1.41 -8.59 -13.83
C LYS A 118 -1.11 -7.18 -14.31
N MET A 119 0.04 -6.97 -14.97
CA MET A 119 0.36 -5.67 -15.61
C MET A 119 -0.61 -5.38 -16.76
N VAL A 120 -0.95 -6.37 -17.56
CA VAL A 120 -1.90 -6.23 -18.67
C VAL A 120 -3.29 -5.93 -18.14
N ASP A 121 -3.77 -6.70 -17.17
CA ASP A 121 -5.07 -6.48 -16.53
C ASP A 121 -5.16 -5.07 -15.94
N CYS A 122 -4.10 -4.63 -15.25
CA CYS A 122 -4.00 -3.31 -14.68
C CYS A 122 -4.05 -2.20 -15.76
N ALA A 123 -3.33 -2.38 -16.86
CA ALA A 123 -3.26 -1.40 -17.95
C ALA A 123 -4.56 -1.32 -18.77
N GLN A 124 -5.32 -2.40 -18.83
CA GLN A 124 -6.59 -2.49 -19.58
C GLN A 124 -7.82 -2.13 -18.75
N ASN A 125 -7.69 -2.02 -17.43
CA ASN A 125 -8.81 -1.71 -16.56
C ASN A 125 -9.17 -0.22 -16.63
N GLU A 126 -10.39 0.08 -17.04
CA GLU A 126 -10.88 1.46 -17.22
C GLU A 126 -10.90 2.29 -15.91
N LYS A 127 -10.93 1.62 -14.75
CA LYS A 127 -10.93 2.28 -13.43
C LYS A 127 -9.53 2.54 -12.88
N ILE A 128 -8.47 2.05 -13.56
CA ILE A 128 -7.10 2.20 -13.10
C ILE A 128 -6.36 3.20 -13.98
N HIS A 129 -5.90 4.29 -13.39
CA HIS A 129 -5.11 5.32 -14.06
C HIS A 129 -3.65 5.21 -13.65
N ILE A 130 -2.77 4.95 -14.59
CA ILE A 130 -1.34 4.74 -14.34
C ILE A 130 -0.56 6.02 -14.66
N TYR A 131 0.06 6.59 -13.63
CA TYR A 131 1.00 7.71 -13.73
C TYR A 131 2.42 7.20 -13.52
N SER A 132 2.98 6.59 -14.58
CA SER A 132 4.38 6.18 -14.58
C SER A 132 5.31 7.37 -14.79
N TYR A 133 6.58 7.23 -14.40
CA TYR A 133 7.61 8.26 -14.42
C TYR A 133 7.18 9.52 -13.66
N SER A 134 6.52 9.33 -12.53
CA SER A 134 5.89 10.37 -11.74
C SER A 134 6.20 10.22 -10.25
N GLU A 135 6.30 11.32 -9.55
CA GLU A 135 6.59 11.38 -8.12
C GLU A 135 5.56 12.23 -7.40
N ILE A 136 5.27 11.88 -6.15
CA ILE A 136 4.42 12.71 -5.29
C ILE A 136 5.24 13.89 -4.79
N GLU A 137 4.73 15.08 -5.02
CA GLU A 137 5.36 16.33 -4.57
C GLU A 137 4.81 16.78 -3.22
N SER A 138 3.51 16.68 -3.02
CA SER A 138 2.87 17.04 -1.75
C SER A 138 1.55 16.31 -1.55
N VAL A 139 1.19 16.12 -0.29
CA VAL A 139 -0.09 15.56 0.15
C VAL A 139 -0.68 16.53 1.15
N GLY A 140 -1.93 16.94 0.95
CA GLY A 140 -2.70 17.79 1.85
C GLY A 140 -4.11 17.28 2.02
N GLY A 141 -4.92 17.98 2.82
CA GLY A 141 -6.31 17.57 3.09
C GLY A 141 -6.47 16.80 4.39
N PHE A 142 -7.51 16.00 4.48
CA PHE A 142 -7.87 15.22 5.67
C PHE A 142 -8.41 13.83 5.26
N VAL A 143 -8.56 12.95 6.24
CA VAL A 143 -9.04 11.57 6.01
C VAL A 143 -10.36 11.56 5.23
N GLY A 144 -10.34 10.90 4.07
CA GLY A 144 -11.46 10.85 3.14
C GLY A 144 -11.41 11.89 2.01
N ASN A 145 -10.61 12.97 2.12
CA ASN A 145 -10.47 14.02 1.11
C ASN A 145 -9.04 14.53 1.03
N PHE A 146 -8.15 13.70 0.52
CA PHE A 146 -6.76 14.08 0.27
C PHE A 146 -6.60 14.80 -1.07
N HIS A 147 -5.77 15.83 -1.08
CA HIS A 147 -5.29 16.50 -2.30
C HIS A 147 -3.84 16.13 -2.51
N VAL A 148 -3.55 15.43 -3.59
CA VAL A 148 -2.20 14.94 -3.89
C VAL A 148 -1.68 15.65 -5.14
N LYS A 149 -0.53 16.30 -5.01
CA LYS A 149 0.17 16.91 -6.13
C LYS A 149 1.21 15.95 -6.66
N ILE A 150 1.10 15.60 -7.94
CA ILE A 150 1.98 14.68 -8.64
C ILE A 150 2.82 15.46 -9.63
N ARG A 151 4.14 15.26 -9.60
CA ARG A 151 5.07 15.76 -10.61
C ARG A 151 5.35 14.67 -11.62
N ARG A 152 4.86 14.86 -12.83
CA ARG A 152 5.14 13.97 -13.95
C ARG A 152 6.44 14.42 -14.64
N LYS A 153 7.42 13.51 -14.71
CA LYS A 153 8.68 13.77 -15.40
C LYS A 153 8.46 13.80 -16.91
N ALA A 154 9.22 14.63 -17.61
CA ALA A 154 9.10 14.73 -19.06
C ALA A 154 9.51 13.44 -19.76
N ARG A 155 8.69 12.99 -20.70
CA ARG A 155 9.02 11.93 -21.65
C ARG A 155 9.30 12.56 -23.01
N PHE A 156 10.42 12.17 -23.62
CA PHE A 156 10.86 12.75 -24.88
C PHE A 156 10.36 11.96 -26.11
N VAL A 157 9.67 10.86 -25.85
CA VAL A 157 9.03 10.00 -26.87
C VAL A 157 7.52 10.03 -26.66
N LYS A 158 6.78 10.20 -27.75
CA LYS A 158 5.31 10.10 -27.72
C LYS A 158 4.92 8.64 -27.60
N GLU A 159 4.39 8.26 -26.45
CA GLU A 159 4.07 6.86 -26.11
C GLU A 159 2.94 6.27 -26.95
N ASP A 160 1.96 7.09 -27.27
CA ASP A 160 0.79 6.78 -28.10
C ASP A 160 1.13 6.51 -29.58
N VAL A 161 2.30 6.97 -30.03
CA VAL A 161 2.76 6.83 -31.43
C VAL A 161 3.96 5.90 -31.54
N CYS A 162 4.67 5.63 -30.44
CA CYS A 162 5.89 4.84 -30.43
C CYS A 162 5.58 3.35 -30.61
N THR A 163 6.13 2.76 -31.68
CA THR A 163 6.01 1.33 -31.98
C THR A 163 7.12 0.47 -31.37
N GLY A 164 8.06 1.09 -30.64
CA GLY A 164 9.20 0.34 -30.07
C GLY A 164 10.22 -0.17 -31.10
N CYS A 165 10.23 0.35 -32.33
CA CYS A 165 11.06 -0.15 -33.44
C CYS A 165 12.59 -0.01 -33.26
N GLY A 166 13.06 0.75 -32.24
CA GLY A 166 14.48 0.86 -31.92
C GLY A 166 15.29 1.85 -32.78
N LEU A 167 14.76 2.42 -33.85
CA LEU A 167 15.49 3.31 -34.76
C LEU A 167 16.11 4.52 -34.05
N CYS A 168 15.43 5.08 -33.03
CA CYS A 168 15.96 6.19 -32.25
C CYS A 168 17.16 5.78 -31.39
N THR A 169 17.22 4.54 -30.90
CA THR A 169 18.34 4.02 -30.11
C THR A 169 19.55 3.71 -31.00
N GLU A 170 19.33 3.26 -32.22
CA GLU A 170 20.42 3.04 -33.19
C GLU A 170 21.16 4.34 -33.53
N LYS A 171 20.46 5.46 -33.61
CA LYS A 171 21.02 6.78 -33.94
C LYS A 171 21.53 7.53 -32.72
N CYS A 172 21.20 7.09 -31.51
CA CYS A 172 21.59 7.77 -30.27
C CYS A 172 23.10 7.62 -30.00
N PRO A 173 23.86 8.71 -29.81
CA PRO A 173 25.28 8.62 -29.45
C PRO A 173 25.49 8.06 -28.03
N GLN A 174 24.49 8.12 -27.16
CA GLN A 174 24.53 7.68 -25.76
C GLN A 174 24.00 6.26 -25.52
N LYS A 175 23.96 5.43 -26.55
CA LYS A 175 23.32 4.10 -26.48
C LYS A 175 23.98 3.07 -25.56
N LYS A 176 25.15 3.35 -24.99
CA LYS A 176 25.88 2.47 -24.08
C LYS A 176 26.11 3.09 -22.69
N VAL A 177 25.45 4.18 -22.37
CA VAL A 177 25.61 4.83 -21.06
C VAL A 177 24.64 4.17 -20.09
N PRO A 178 25.11 3.57 -18.99
CA PRO A 178 24.26 3.03 -17.93
C PRO A 178 23.42 4.15 -17.30
N ASN A 179 22.20 3.85 -16.93
CA ASN A 179 21.32 4.77 -16.21
C ASN A 179 20.58 4.03 -15.09
N GLU A 180 19.82 4.79 -14.28
CA GLU A 180 19.07 4.22 -13.15
C GLU A 180 18.05 3.14 -13.54
N PHE A 181 17.64 3.11 -14.80
CA PHE A 181 16.65 2.17 -15.30
C PHE A 181 17.28 0.85 -15.74
N ASN A 182 18.36 0.88 -16.50
CA ASN A 182 18.95 -0.33 -17.06
C ASN A 182 20.20 -0.86 -16.33
N LEU A 183 20.70 -0.11 -15.34
CA LEU A 183 21.78 -0.50 -14.40
C LEU A 183 23.02 -1.20 -15.00
N GLY A 184 23.25 -1.12 -16.32
CA GLY A 184 24.41 -1.78 -16.91
C GLY A 184 24.48 -1.70 -18.38
#